data_b0a440d35a167ce8ce92daae38830f03
#
_entry.id   b0a440d35a167ce8ce92daae38830f03
#
_cell.length_a   1.000
_cell.length_b   1.000
_cell.length_c   1.000
_cell.angle_alpha   90.00
_cell.angle_beta   90.00
_cell.angle_gamma   90.00
#
_symmetry.space_group_name_H-M   'P 1'
#
loop_
_entity.id
_entity.type
_entity.pdbx_description
1 polymer ?
#
loop_
_entity_poly.entity_id
_entity_poly.type
_entity_poly.pdbx_seq_one_letter_code
_entity_poly.pdbx_strand_id
1 'polypeptide(L)'
;MEKPNRNWASKREKKAQRLEKISNLLNGKYVETEKIVEVMEKLIAPGDKVVLEGDNQKQASFLSESLEKVDAEKVNDLHLIMSSISRPEHLNIFEKGIASKIDFSYAGAQSLRVAQMIEDGTMKLGDIHTYLELYGRLFIDLIPNVVLVAADKADKDGNLYTGFNTEETPTIIEAAAFKDGIVIVQVNEVVDSLPRVDIPGDWVDVVVKADQPYQLEALFTRDPQNITELQILMAMMAIKGIYAEHGVQSLNHGIGFNTAAIELLLPTYGESLGLKGKIAKNWVLNPHPTMIPAIESGWVESIHSFGGEVGMEKYIAARPDVFFVGKDGTMRSNRTLSQAAGQYAIDMFIGSTLQLDYEGNSSTVTKGRLSGFGGAPNMGHNPGGRRHSTPAWQSLRNNDDPLGKGQKLVVQMVETYGSNKKPVFVEELDALAVQKQAGLANA
;
A
#
# COMPACT_ATOMS: atom_id res chain seq x y z
N MET A 1 8.71 -16.15 -36.27
CA MET A 1 8.69 -15.53 -34.93
C MET A 1 10.11 -15.60 -34.40
N GLU A 2 10.79 -14.49 -34.32
CA GLU A 2 12.07 -14.42 -33.62
C GLU A 2 11.84 -14.78 -32.15
N LYS A 3 12.66 -15.69 -31.62
CA LYS A 3 12.64 -16.01 -30.19
C LYS A 3 13.01 -14.73 -29.42
N PRO A 4 12.23 -14.32 -28.40
CA PRO A 4 12.58 -13.14 -27.61
C PRO A 4 13.98 -13.31 -27.05
N ASN A 5 14.84 -12.36 -27.36
CA ASN A 5 16.22 -12.36 -26.90
C ASN A 5 16.24 -12.13 -25.37
N ARG A 6 16.25 -13.20 -24.58
CA ARG A 6 16.36 -13.17 -23.12
C ARG A 6 17.81 -12.95 -22.67
N ASN A 7 18.48 -11.99 -23.30
CA ASN A 7 19.86 -11.69 -22.98
C ASN A 7 19.94 -10.84 -21.71
N TRP A 8 20.03 -11.48 -20.57
CA TRP A 8 20.27 -10.85 -19.26
C TRP A 8 21.55 -10.03 -19.24
N ALA A 9 22.59 -10.41 -20.02
CA ALA A 9 23.83 -9.66 -20.13
C ALA A 9 23.57 -8.23 -20.64
N SER A 10 22.68 -8.05 -21.61
CA SER A 10 22.40 -6.72 -22.16
C SER A 10 21.74 -5.77 -21.16
N LYS A 11 20.99 -6.26 -20.19
CA LYS A 11 20.43 -5.44 -19.12
C LYS A 11 21.48 -4.99 -18.13
N ARG A 12 22.38 -5.89 -17.73
CA ARG A 12 23.53 -5.56 -16.88
C ARG A 12 24.46 -4.55 -17.51
N GLU A 13 24.74 -4.71 -18.80
CA GLU A 13 25.53 -3.75 -19.55
C GLU A 13 24.86 -2.37 -19.58
N LYS A 14 23.57 -2.31 -19.87
CA LYS A 14 22.81 -1.05 -19.83
C LYS A 14 22.81 -0.41 -18.45
N LYS A 15 22.63 -1.19 -17.39
CA LYS A 15 22.73 -0.71 -16.01
C LYS A 15 24.11 -0.14 -15.74
N ALA A 16 25.17 -0.90 -16.07
CA ALA A 16 26.56 -0.46 -15.90
C ALA A 16 26.86 0.84 -16.64
N GLN A 17 26.43 0.96 -17.92
CA GLN A 17 26.59 2.18 -18.72
C GLN A 17 25.86 3.39 -18.12
N ARG A 18 24.69 3.19 -17.50
CA ARG A 18 23.96 4.27 -16.80
C ARG A 18 24.72 4.69 -15.54
N LEU A 19 25.17 3.74 -14.72
CA LEU A 19 25.92 4.02 -13.50
C LEU A 19 27.27 4.70 -13.78
N GLU A 20 27.94 4.35 -14.89
CA GLU A 20 29.18 5.00 -15.31
C GLU A 20 29.00 6.51 -15.53
N LYS A 21 27.86 6.96 -16.04
CA LYS A 21 27.57 8.38 -16.26
C LYS A 21 27.57 9.24 -14.99
N ILE A 22 27.43 8.61 -13.85
CA ILE A 22 27.38 9.28 -12.54
C ILE A 22 28.55 8.93 -11.64
N SER A 23 29.50 8.12 -12.12
CA SER A 23 30.65 7.64 -11.33
C SER A 23 31.42 8.77 -10.65
N ASN A 24 31.54 9.91 -11.32
CA ASN A 24 32.21 11.11 -10.81
C ASN A 24 31.36 11.93 -9.81
N LEU A 25 30.10 11.62 -9.65
CA LEU A 25 29.18 12.28 -8.71
C LEU A 25 29.05 11.49 -7.40
N LEU A 26 29.54 10.25 -7.37
CA LEU A 26 29.42 9.35 -6.24
C LEU A 26 30.72 9.27 -5.42
N ASN A 27 30.55 9.17 -4.12
CA ASN A 27 31.57 8.68 -3.20
C ASN A 27 31.15 7.28 -2.72
N GLY A 28 31.71 6.24 -3.34
CA GLY A 28 31.17 4.88 -3.21
C GLY A 28 29.78 4.79 -3.81
N LYS A 29 28.74 4.61 -2.99
CA LYS A 29 27.32 4.63 -3.40
C LYS A 29 26.62 5.95 -3.05
N TYR A 30 27.31 6.83 -2.35
CA TYR A 30 26.73 8.04 -1.78
C TYR A 30 26.83 9.22 -2.73
N VAL A 31 25.76 9.99 -2.83
CA VAL A 31 25.70 11.24 -3.57
C VAL A 31 25.36 12.39 -2.62
N GLU A 32 25.95 13.55 -2.86
CA GLU A 32 25.59 14.77 -2.16
C GLU A 32 24.14 15.17 -2.50
N THR A 33 23.44 15.68 -1.48
CA THR A 33 21.98 15.96 -1.58
C THR A 33 21.64 16.88 -2.74
N GLU A 34 22.45 17.92 -2.99
CA GLU A 34 22.26 18.90 -4.06
C GLU A 34 22.47 18.33 -5.47
N LYS A 35 23.11 17.15 -5.56
CA LYS A 35 23.41 16.50 -6.83
C LYS A 35 22.39 15.45 -7.26
N ILE A 36 21.39 15.16 -6.44
CA ILE A 36 20.44 14.07 -6.71
C ILE A 36 19.65 14.29 -8.00
N VAL A 37 19.24 15.53 -8.30
CA VAL A 37 18.52 15.86 -9.54
C VAL A 37 19.40 15.57 -10.76
N GLU A 38 20.68 15.99 -10.74
CA GLU A 38 21.64 15.68 -11.81
C GLU A 38 21.85 14.17 -11.97
N VAL A 39 21.90 13.43 -10.87
CA VAL A 39 22.00 11.96 -10.89
C VAL A 39 20.78 11.34 -11.54
N MET A 40 19.57 11.80 -11.19
CA MET A 40 18.32 11.31 -11.80
C MET A 40 18.28 11.60 -13.30
N GLU A 41 18.66 12.80 -13.74
CA GLU A 41 18.71 13.18 -15.15
C GLU A 41 19.68 12.32 -15.99
N LYS A 42 20.72 11.81 -15.36
CA LYS A 42 21.69 10.92 -16.03
C LYS A 42 21.31 9.44 -15.98
N LEU A 43 20.59 9.03 -14.93
CA LEU A 43 20.21 7.63 -14.71
C LEU A 43 18.89 7.25 -15.34
N ILE A 44 17.89 8.13 -15.26
CA ILE A 44 16.55 7.85 -15.75
C ILE A 44 16.49 8.20 -17.24
N ALA A 45 15.99 7.29 -18.04
CA ALA A 45 15.85 7.50 -19.48
C ALA A 45 14.37 7.74 -19.84
N PRO A 46 14.08 8.47 -20.92
CA PRO A 46 12.73 8.59 -21.44
C PRO A 46 12.05 7.24 -21.64
N GLY A 47 10.80 7.14 -21.21
CA GLY A 47 10.01 5.91 -21.30
C GLY A 47 10.33 4.83 -20.24
N ASP A 48 11.20 5.12 -19.26
CA ASP A 48 11.48 4.17 -18.18
C ASP A 48 10.24 3.91 -17.31
N LYS A 49 10.11 2.67 -16.84
CA LYS A 49 9.23 2.31 -15.73
C LYS A 49 9.92 2.67 -14.41
N VAL A 50 9.35 3.62 -13.70
CA VAL A 50 9.87 4.11 -12.42
C VAL A 50 8.90 3.76 -11.32
N VAL A 51 9.34 2.93 -10.37
CA VAL A 51 8.57 2.70 -9.13
C VAL A 51 8.97 3.78 -8.13
N LEU A 52 7.97 4.53 -7.66
CA LEU A 52 8.13 5.54 -6.62
C LEU A 52 7.39 5.07 -5.37
N GLU A 53 8.13 4.84 -4.28
CA GLU A 53 7.53 4.47 -3.00
C GLU A 53 6.71 5.63 -2.46
N GLY A 54 5.40 5.44 -2.35
CA GLY A 54 4.45 6.51 -2.06
C GLY A 54 3.34 6.09 -1.10
N ASP A 55 3.66 5.32 -0.07
CA ASP A 55 2.68 4.93 0.95
C ASP A 55 2.45 6.00 2.02
N ASN A 56 1.30 5.98 2.69
CA ASN A 56 1.02 6.93 3.76
C ASN A 56 1.95 6.76 4.98
N GLN A 57 2.39 5.54 5.23
CA GLN A 57 3.26 5.24 6.37
C GLN A 57 4.75 5.26 6.02
N LYS A 58 5.09 5.34 4.73
CA LYS A 58 6.47 5.48 4.29
C LYS A 58 6.54 5.98 2.87
N GLN A 59 7.30 7.02 2.64
CA GLN A 59 7.34 7.70 1.35
C GLN A 59 8.77 8.10 0.99
N ALA A 60 9.11 7.95 -0.28
CA ALA A 60 10.31 8.54 -0.86
C ALA A 60 10.08 10.04 -1.17
N SER A 61 9.70 10.82 -0.15
CA SER A 61 9.26 12.21 -0.30
C SER A 61 10.33 13.11 -0.93
N PHE A 62 11.57 13.04 -0.45
CA PHE A 62 12.67 13.81 -1.01
C PHE A 62 12.99 13.42 -2.45
N LEU A 63 12.94 12.11 -2.78
CA LEU A 63 13.16 11.65 -4.16
C LEU A 63 12.00 12.01 -5.09
N SER A 64 10.75 12.03 -4.61
CA SER A 64 9.60 12.48 -5.41
C SER A 64 9.67 13.96 -5.73
N GLU A 65 10.04 14.80 -4.75
CA GLU A 65 10.27 16.23 -4.94
C GLU A 65 11.49 16.51 -5.84
N SER A 66 12.50 15.64 -5.80
CA SER A 66 13.66 15.73 -6.68
C SER A 66 13.33 15.32 -8.11
N LEU A 67 12.51 14.29 -8.28
CA LEU A 67 12.02 13.88 -9.61
C LEU A 67 11.14 14.95 -10.24
N GLU A 68 10.36 15.68 -9.46
CA GLU A 68 9.57 16.84 -9.95
C GLU A 68 10.45 17.97 -10.51
N LYS A 69 11.74 18.04 -10.13
CA LYS A 69 12.67 19.11 -10.51
C LYS A 69 13.56 18.76 -11.72
N VAL A 70 13.49 17.54 -12.23
CA VAL A 70 14.28 17.15 -13.41
C VAL A 70 13.80 17.90 -14.65
N ASP A 71 14.73 18.07 -15.59
CA ASP A 71 14.44 18.69 -16.89
C ASP A 71 13.62 17.72 -17.76
N ALA A 72 12.40 18.10 -18.09
CA ALA A 72 11.50 17.29 -18.92
C ALA A 72 12.00 17.09 -20.36
N GLU A 73 12.97 17.88 -20.83
CA GLU A 73 13.62 17.62 -22.13
C GLU A 73 14.55 16.40 -22.05
N LYS A 74 15.08 16.10 -20.85
CA LYS A 74 15.99 14.97 -20.60
C LYS A 74 15.27 13.72 -20.09
N VAL A 75 14.28 13.93 -19.20
CA VAL A 75 13.54 12.85 -18.53
C VAL A 75 12.06 13.07 -18.78
N ASN A 76 11.47 12.25 -19.63
CA ASN A 76 10.06 12.37 -20.01
C ASN A 76 9.45 11.01 -20.35
N ASP A 77 8.14 11.04 -20.61
CA ASP A 77 7.34 9.85 -20.96
C ASP A 77 7.47 8.69 -19.95
N LEU A 78 7.72 9.01 -18.69
CA LEU A 78 7.88 7.98 -17.66
C LEU A 78 6.57 7.25 -17.42
N HIS A 79 6.66 5.95 -17.19
CA HIS A 79 5.60 5.14 -16.65
C HIS A 79 5.79 5.00 -15.15
N LEU A 80 5.09 5.81 -14.35
CA LEU A 80 5.14 5.71 -12.89
C LEU A 80 4.32 4.53 -12.39
N ILE A 81 4.85 3.85 -11.38
CA ILE A 81 4.20 2.73 -10.71
C ILE A 81 4.26 3.01 -9.22
N MET A 82 3.09 3.04 -8.55
CA MET A 82 2.98 3.42 -7.15
C MET A 82 1.94 2.57 -6.44
N SER A 83 2.18 2.18 -5.20
CA SER A 83 1.12 1.57 -4.39
C SER A 83 0.08 2.60 -3.97
N SER A 84 0.52 3.80 -3.60
CA SER A 84 -0.37 4.89 -3.21
C SER A 84 0.07 6.23 -3.77
N ILE A 85 -0.87 6.98 -4.31
CA ILE A 85 -0.68 8.38 -4.72
C ILE A 85 -1.11 9.25 -3.54
N SER A 86 -0.21 9.47 -2.59
CA SER A 86 -0.54 10.12 -1.33
C SER A 86 -0.28 11.62 -1.34
N ARG A 87 0.65 12.12 -2.16
CA ARG A 87 1.14 13.49 -2.11
C ARG A 87 0.88 14.26 -3.42
N PRO A 88 0.72 15.60 -3.35
CA PRO A 88 0.51 16.43 -4.54
C PRO A 88 1.64 16.35 -5.56
N GLU A 89 2.90 16.29 -5.12
CA GLU A 89 4.08 16.22 -6.01
C GLU A 89 4.09 14.96 -6.88
N HIS A 90 3.47 13.87 -6.45
CA HIS A 90 3.33 12.68 -7.29
C HIS A 90 2.56 12.97 -8.58
N LEU A 91 1.62 13.91 -8.54
CA LEU A 91 0.84 14.33 -9.70
C LEU A 91 1.47 15.49 -10.46
N ASN A 92 2.23 16.37 -9.78
CA ASN A 92 2.94 17.47 -10.43
C ASN A 92 3.95 16.97 -11.48
N ILE A 93 4.51 15.77 -11.28
CA ILE A 93 5.42 15.09 -12.23
C ILE A 93 4.75 14.92 -13.60
N PHE A 94 3.44 14.65 -13.63
CA PHE A 94 2.67 14.53 -14.87
C PHE A 94 2.39 15.91 -15.50
N GLU A 95 2.01 16.90 -14.71
CA GLU A 95 1.73 18.25 -15.18
C GLU A 95 2.96 18.91 -15.82
N LYS A 96 4.16 18.52 -15.36
CA LYS A 96 5.44 18.96 -15.92
C LYS A 96 5.89 18.17 -17.15
N GLY A 97 5.13 17.17 -17.58
CA GLY A 97 5.47 16.35 -18.74
C GLY A 97 6.60 15.34 -18.51
N ILE A 98 6.99 15.11 -17.26
CA ILE A 98 8.04 14.13 -16.88
C ILE A 98 7.48 12.72 -16.97
N ALA A 99 6.25 12.50 -16.50
CA ALA A 99 5.58 11.21 -16.61
C ALA A 99 4.33 11.32 -17.51
N SER A 100 3.95 10.23 -18.17
CA SER A 100 2.80 10.16 -19.06
C SER A 100 1.78 9.09 -18.66
N LYS A 101 2.22 8.07 -17.93
CA LYS A 101 1.39 6.89 -17.59
C LYS A 101 1.57 6.49 -16.13
N ILE A 102 0.49 5.99 -15.50
CA ILE A 102 0.49 5.50 -14.13
C ILE A 102 -0.19 4.15 -13.99
N ASP A 103 0.40 3.28 -13.18
CA ASP A 103 -0.22 2.12 -12.54
C ASP A 103 -0.20 2.34 -11.01
N PHE A 104 -1.34 2.14 -10.34
CA PHE A 104 -1.42 2.38 -8.90
C PHE A 104 -2.44 1.48 -8.20
N SER A 105 -2.44 1.47 -6.86
CA SER A 105 -3.42 0.72 -6.07
C SER A 105 -4.39 1.61 -5.32
N TYR A 106 -3.92 2.76 -4.81
CA TYR A 106 -4.73 3.67 -4.01
C TYR A 106 -4.33 5.14 -4.24
N ALA A 107 -5.31 6.03 -4.35
CA ALA A 107 -5.07 7.45 -4.61
C ALA A 107 -5.54 8.38 -3.47
N GLY A 108 -6.22 7.88 -2.45
CA GLY A 108 -6.58 8.61 -1.24
C GLY A 108 -7.11 10.03 -1.48
N ALA A 109 -6.45 11.01 -0.88
CA ALA A 109 -6.77 12.43 -1.00
C ALA A 109 -6.60 12.97 -2.44
N GLN A 110 -5.75 12.35 -3.24
CA GLN A 110 -5.48 12.75 -4.63
C GLN A 110 -6.50 12.21 -5.65
N SER A 111 -7.44 11.39 -5.21
CA SER A 111 -8.36 10.65 -6.07
C SER A 111 -9.21 11.51 -7.03
N LEU A 112 -9.53 12.74 -6.65
CA LEU A 112 -10.25 13.68 -7.52
C LEU A 112 -9.33 14.24 -8.62
N ARG A 113 -8.10 14.61 -8.25
CA ARG A 113 -7.11 15.14 -9.21
C ARG A 113 -6.67 14.08 -10.21
N VAL A 114 -6.48 12.84 -9.77
CA VAL A 114 -6.20 11.70 -10.66
C VAL A 114 -7.31 11.53 -11.70
N ALA A 115 -8.59 11.56 -11.28
CA ALA A 115 -9.71 11.45 -12.21
C ALA A 115 -9.71 12.58 -13.24
N GLN A 116 -9.49 13.82 -12.81
CA GLN A 116 -9.43 14.98 -13.69
C GLN A 116 -8.29 14.88 -14.71
N MET A 117 -7.09 14.48 -14.27
CA MET A 117 -5.92 14.37 -15.15
C MET A 117 -6.05 13.27 -16.20
N ILE A 118 -6.80 12.21 -15.91
CA ILE A 118 -7.14 11.18 -16.89
C ILE A 118 -8.18 11.70 -17.87
N GLU A 119 -9.18 12.45 -17.39
CA GLU A 119 -10.23 13.01 -18.23
C GLU A 119 -9.70 14.05 -19.24
N ASP A 120 -8.79 14.91 -18.81
CA ASP A 120 -8.18 15.94 -19.69
C ASP A 120 -6.97 15.43 -20.50
N GLY A 121 -6.56 14.18 -20.29
CA GLY A 121 -5.49 13.53 -21.04
C GLY A 121 -4.06 13.86 -20.59
N THR A 122 -3.90 14.57 -19.47
CA THR A 122 -2.59 14.84 -18.87
C THR A 122 -1.91 13.55 -18.39
N MET A 123 -2.72 12.57 -18.00
CA MET A 123 -2.27 11.27 -17.50
C MET A 123 -2.98 10.12 -18.21
N LYS A 124 -2.23 9.10 -18.61
CA LYS A 124 -2.79 7.83 -19.08
C LYS A 124 -2.85 6.84 -17.93
N LEU A 125 -4.01 6.23 -17.73
CA LEU A 125 -4.15 5.13 -16.78
C LEU A 125 -3.60 3.84 -17.41
N GLY A 126 -2.67 3.19 -16.70
CA GLY A 126 -2.26 1.82 -17.02
C GLY A 126 -3.28 0.83 -16.49
N ASP A 127 -3.29 0.65 -15.18
CA ASP A 127 -4.28 -0.17 -14.49
C ASP A 127 -4.42 0.27 -13.03
N ILE A 128 -5.51 -0.15 -12.37
CA ILE A 128 -5.71 -0.02 -10.94
C ILE A 128 -5.62 -1.42 -10.33
N HIS A 129 -4.67 -1.59 -9.43
CA HIS A 129 -4.34 -2.89 -8.86
C HIS A 129 -4.79 -3.02 -7.40
N THR A 130 -4.91 -4.24 -6.92
CA THR A 130 -4.77 -4.49 -5.49
C THR A 130 -3.28 -4.42 -5.11
N TYR A 131 -2.94 -4.17 -3.86
CA TYR A 131 -1.52 -4.15 -3.45
C TYR A 131 -0.81 -5.45 -3.80
N LEU A 132 -1.41 -6.59 -3.48
CA LEU A 132 -0.77 -7.89 -3.72
C LEU A 132 -0.58 -8.18 -5.23
N GLU A 133 -1.55 -7.77 -6.05
CA GLU A 133 -1.43 -7.87 -7.51
C GLU A 133 -0.31 -6.98 -8.04
N LEU A 134 -0.25 -5.72 -7.60
CA LEU A 134 0.80 -4.79 -8.01
C LEU A 134 2.18 -5.35 -7.70
N TYR A 135 2.38 -5.87 -6.49
CA TYR A 135 3.65 -6.48 -6.10
C TYR A 135 4.00 -7.69 -6.99
N GLY A 136 3.03 -8.53 -7.30
CA GLY A 136 3.24 -9.63 -8.26
C GLY A 136 3.65 -9.13 -9.65
N ARG A 137 2.99 -8.08 -10.14
CA ARG A 137 3.25 -7.48 -11.46
C ARG A 137 4.63 -6.85 -11.56
N LEU A 138 5.22 -6.35 -10.47
CA LEU A 138 6.60 -5.86 -10.46
C LEU A 138 7.64 -6.93 -10.86
N PHE A 139 7.33 -8.21 -10.63
CA PHE A 139 8.20 -9.32 -11.03
C PHE A 139 7.86 -9.93 -12.40
N ILE A 140 6.70 -9.61 -12.98
CA ILE A 140 6.20 -10.25 -14.21
C ILE A 140 6.34 -9.31 -15.42
N ASP A 141 5.68 -8.15 -15.40
CA ASP A 141 5.54 -7.27 -16.55
C ASP A 141 5.72 -5.77 -16.24
N LEU A 142 5.44 -5.33 -15.03
CA LEU A 142 5.75 -3.99 -14.54
C LEU A 142 7.17 -3.90 -13.95
N ILE A 143 8.10 -4.69 -14.48
CA ILE A 143 9.47 -4.76 -14.00
C ILE A 143 10.11 -3.37 -14.05
N PRO A 144 10.58 -2.82 -12.91
CA PRO A 144 11.10 -1.46 -12.88
C PRO A 144 12.45 -1.32 -13.58
N ASN A 145 12.66 -0.22 -14.30
CA ASN A 145 13.95 0.22 -14.76
C ASN A 145 14.71 0.95 -13.65
N VAL A 146 13.97 1.76 -12.87
CA VAL A 146 14.49 2.52 -11.73
C VAL A 146 13.48 2.44 -10.59
N VAL A 147 13.96 2.34 -9.36
CA VAL A 147 13.14 2.47 -8.17
C VAL A 147 13.67 3.59 -7.28
N LEU A 148 12.73 4.36 -6.73
CA LEU A 148 12.96 5.47 -5.82
C LEU A 148 12.28 5.11 -4.49
N VAL A 149 13.09 4.80 -3.48
CA VAL A 149 12.60 4.26 -2.19
C VAL A 149 13.18 5.01 -1.00
N ALA A 150 12.58 4.83 0.17
CA ALA A 150 13.05 5.41 1.41
C ALA A 150 13.48 4.33 2.42
N ALA A 151 14.55 4.62 3.17
CA ALA A 151 14.96 3.86 4.34
C ALA A 151 15.25 4.81 5.51
N ASP A 152 15.23 4.28 6.73
CA ASP A 152 15.54 5.07 7.91
C ASP A 152 17.04 5.37 7.98
N LYS A 153 17.88 4.33 7.83
CA LYS A 153 19.34 4.45 7.92
C LYS A 153 20.05 3.63 6.86
N ALA A 154 21.25 4.13 6.50
CA ALA A 154 22.23 3.34 5.75
C ALA A 154 23.58 3.32 6.48
N ASP A 155 24.36 2.25 6.30
CA ASP A 155 25.75 2.20 6.72
C ASP A 155 26.69 2.55 5.56
N LYS A 156 28.01 2.65 5.83
CA LYS A 156 29.02 3.00 4.81
C LYS A 156 29.06 2.10 3.58
N ASP A 157 28.58 0.86 3.70
CA ASP A 157 28.54 -0.13 2.62
C ASP A 157 27.23 -0.09 1.82
N GLY A 158 26.30 0.80 2.22
CA GLY A 158 25.00 0.97 1.61
C GLY A 158 23.97 -0.09 2.02
N ASN A 159 24.25 -0.87 3.07
CA ASN A 159 23.21 -1.68 3.69
C ASN A 159 22.15 -0.78 4.30
N LEU A 160 20.89 -1.22 4.28
CA LEU A 160 19.77 -0.40 4.75
C LEU A 160 19.07 -1.02 5.95
N TYR A 161 18.67 -0.13 6.85
CA TYR A 161 17.68 -0.34 7.87
C TYR A 161 16.40 0.42 7.48
N THR A 162 15.32 -0.29 7.24
CA THR A 162 14.07 0.29 6.73
C THR A 162 13.24 0.99 7.80
N GLY A 163 13.69 0.96 9.06
CA GLY A 163 12.98 1.56 10.17
C GLY A 163 11.88 0.67 10.73
N PHE A 164 10.96 1.31 11.44
CA PHE A 164 9.79 0.66 12.01
C PHE A 164 8.81 0.20 10.92
N ASN A 165 8.55 1.06 9.93
CA ASN A 165 7.68 0.78 8.80
C ASN A 165 8.51 0.24 7.63
N THR A 166 8.60 -1.08 7.53
CA THR A 166 9.26 -1.75 6.40
C THR A 166 8.42 -1.63 5.13
N GLU A 167 7.10 -1.71 5.26
CA GLU A 167 6.11 -1.56 4.19
C GLU A 167 6.47 -2.39 2.94
N GLU A 168 6.50 -1.75 1.80
CA GLU A 168 6.74 -2.38 0.50
C GLU A 168 8.19 -2.29 0.01
N THR A 169 9.07 -1.58 0.74
CA THR A 169 10.45 -1.32 0.33
C THR A 169 11.20 -2.58 -0.12
N PRO A 170 11.19 -3.70 0.63
CA PRO A 170 11.88 -4.92 0.19
C PRO A 170 11.36 -5.45 -1.14
N THR A 171 10.05 -5.45 -1.34
CA THR A 171 9.42 -5.96 -2.57
C THR A 171 9.81 -5.12 -3.78
N ILE A 172 9.82 -3.80 -3.64
CA ILE A 172 10.21 -2.86 -4.71
C ILE A 172 11.68 -3.04 -5.07
N ILE A 173 12.56 -3.07 -4.06
CA ILE A 173 14.02 -3.23 -4.27
C ILE A 173 14.33 -4.58 -4.90
N GLU A 174 13.77 -5.68 -4.42
CA GLU A 174 13.97 -7.01 -4.99
C GLU A 174 13.55 -7.08 -6.45
N ALA A 175 12.39 -6.50 -6.79
CA ALA A 175 11.90 -6.47 -8.17
C ALA A 175 12.86 -5.75 -9.11
N ALA A 176 13.53 -4.68 -8.66
CA ALA A 176 14.54 -3.98 -9.42
C ALA A 176 15.88 -4.74 -9.43
N ALA A 177 16.43 -5.06 -8.26
CA ALA A 177 17.77 -5.62 -8.10
C ALA A 177 17.91 -6.97 -8.84
N PHE A 178 16.91 -7.85 -8.75
CA PHE A 178 16.94 -9.16 -9.40
C PHE A 178 16.70 -9.13 -10.92
N LYS A 179 16.36 -7.96 -11.46
CA LYS A 179 16.10 -7.76 -12.89
C LYS A 179 17.01 -6.71 -13.53
N ASP A 180 18.13 -6.40 -12.86
CA ASP A 180 19.12 -5.40 -13.30
C ASP A 180 18.51 -3.98 -13.48
N GLY A 181 17.52 -3.62 -12.66
CA GLY A 181 17.04 -2.25 -12.48
C GLY A 181 17.96 -1.44 -11.56
N ILE A 182 17.82 -0.13 -11.57
CA ILE A 182 18.61 0.80 -10.75
C ILE A 182 17.84 1.10 -9.47
N VAL A 183 18.53 1.03 -8.32
CA VAL A 183 17.96 1.28 -6.99
C VAL A 183 18.55 2.56 -6.42
N ILE A 184 17.71 3.58 -6.26
CA ILE A 184 18.06 4.88 -5.64
C ILE A 184 17.31 4.99 -4.33
N VAL A 185 18.03 5.22 -3.24
CA VAL A 185 17.46 5.25 -1.89
C VAL A 185 17.73 6.58 -1.21
N GLN A 186 16.67 7.21 -0.71
CA GLN A 186 16.83 8.27 0.29
C GLN A 186 16.92 7.66 1.68
N VAL A 187 17.75 8.23 2.54
CA VAL A 187 17.86 7.85 3.94
C VAL A 187 17.75 9.07 4.86
N ASN A 188 17.21 8.86 6.06
CA ASN A 188 17.16 9.91 7.07
C ASN A 188 18.54 10.15 7.69
N GLU A 189 19.33 9.07 7.84
CA GLU A 189 20.62 9.13 8.51
C GLU A 189 21.62 8.12 7.90
N VAL A 190 22.89 8.51 7.86
CA VAL A 190 24.01 7.61 7.56
C VAL A 190 24.76 7.33 8.85
N VAL A 191 24.96 6.05 9.20
CA VAL A 191 25.52 5.59 10.48
C VAL A 191 26.66 4.62 10.28
N ASP A 192 27.51 4.44 11.30
CA ASP A 192 28.60 3.46 11.26
C ASP A 192 28.10 2.01 11.39
N SER A 193 26.98 1.81 12.09
CA SER A 193 26.40 0.49 12.33
C SER A 193 24.89 0.56 12.38
N LEU A 194 24.25 -0.37 11.68
CA LEU A 194 22.80 -0.50 11.66
C LEU A 194 22.29 -1.36 12.83
N PRO A 195 21.06 -1.10 13.34
CA PRO A 195 20.41 -2.00 14.30
C PRO A 195 20.25 -3.43 13.75
N ARG A 196 20.01 -3.53 12.44
CA ARG A 196 19.96 -4.75 11.63
C ARG A 196 20.07 -4.37 10.15
N VAL A 197 20.37 -5.33 9.31
CA VAL A 197 20.34 -5.15 7.85
C VAL A 197 19.02 -5.73 7.32
N ASP A 198 18.16 -4.85 6.80
CA ASP A 198 16.92 -5.25 6.13
C ASP A 198 17.16 -5.47 4.63
N ILE A 199 17.97 -4.62 4.01
CA ILE A 199 18.34 -4.68 2.60
C ILE A 199 19.85 -4.69 2.49
N PRO A 200 20.45 -5.72 1.83
CA PRO A 200 21.88 -5.77 1.55
C PRO A 200 22.34 -4.62 0.64
N GLY A 201 23.50 -4.05 0.92
CA GLY A 201 24.08 -2.98 0.11
C GLY A 201 24.25 -3.37 -1.36
N ASP A 202 24.52 -4.63 -1.65
CA ASP A 202 24.69 -5.13 -3.04
C ASP A 202 23.45 -4.92 -3.92
N TRP A 203 22.29 -4.72 -3.33
CA TRP A 203 21.04 -4.45 -4.04
C TRP A 203 20.80 -2.96 -4.28
N VAL A 204 21.65 -2.10 -3.73
CA VAL A 204 21.51 -0.64 -3.76
C VAL A 204 22.59 -0.03 -4.64
N ASP A 205 22.21 0.85 -5.56
CA ASP A 205 23.12 1.51 -6.48
C ASP A 205 23.51 2.92 -6.01
N VAL A 206 22.53 3.70 -5.53
CA VAL A 206 22.71 5.08 -5.09
C VAL A 206 22.02 5.32 -3.75
N VAL A 207 22.72 5.95 -2.83
CA VAL A 207 22.20 6.41 -1.54
C VAL A 207 22.34 7.91 -1.44
N VAL A 208 21.27 8.60 -1.05
CA VAL A 208 21.27 10.02 -0.75
C VAL A 208 20.71 10.27 0.66
N LYS A 209 21.39 11.08 1.45
CA LYS A 209 20.83 11.58 2.69
C LYS A 209 19.86 12.70 2.36
N ALA A 210 18.59 12.53 2.74
CA ALA A 210 17.57 13.55 2.53
C ALA A 210 17.80 14.76 3.46
N ASP A 211 17.45 15.96 2.99
CA ASP A 211 17.54 17.19 3.78
C ASP A 211 16.62 17.15 5.00
N GLN A 212 15.47 16.54 4.83
CA GLN A 212 14.52 16.29 5.91
C GLN A 212 14.17 14.80 5.94
N PRO A 213 14.06 14.19 7.13
CA PRO A 213 13.56 12.82 7.23
C PRO A 213 12.19 12.70 6.58
N TYR A 214 11.92 11.54 5.94
CA TYR A 214 10.58 11.26 5.48
C TYR A 214 9.61 11.29 6.67
N GLN A 215 8.43 11.84 6.44
CA GLN A 215 7.41 11.96 7.47
C GLN A 215 6.32 10.92 7.24
N LEU A 216 5.86 10.34 8.35
CA LEU A 216 4.68 9.51 8.34
C LEU A 216 3.45 10.40 8.31
N GLU A 217 2.45 10.05 7.52
CA GLU A 217 1.18 10.78 7.46
C GLU A 217 0.11 10.03 8.25
N ALA A 218 -0.49 10.69 9.23
CA ALA A 218 -1.62 10.13 9.95
C ALA A 218 -2.83 10.00 9.01
N LEU A 219 -3.52 8.87 9.08
CA LEU A 219 -4.79 8.72 8.37
C LEU A 219 -5.84 9.64 8.99
N PHE A 220 -6.40 10.53 8.19
CA PHE A 220 -7.40 11.53 8.62
C PHE A 220 -8.65 10.92 9.28
N THR A 221 -8.92 9.66 9.03
CA THR A 221 -10.05 8.91 9.60
C THR A 221 -9.81 8.44 11.04
N ARG A 222 -8.67 8.78 11.64
CA ARG A 222 -8.28 8.28 12.98
C ARG A 222 -8.58 9.24 14.12
N ASP A 223 -9.11 10.42 13.85
CA ASP A 223 -9.58 11.33 14.89
C ASP A 223 -10.98 10.91 15.37
N PRO A 224 -11.14 10.36 16.59
CA PRO A 224 -12.43 9.89 17.08
C PRO A 224 -13.45 11.00 17.27
N GLN A 225 -13.06 12.26 17.32
CA GLN A 225 -13.98 13.40 17.43
C GLN A 225 -14.85 13.58 16.17
N ASN A 226 -14.39 13.03 15.03
CA ASN A 226 -15.12 13.10 13.77
C ASN A 226 -16.09 11.92 13.58
N ILE A 227 -16.19 10.98 14.53
CA ILE A 227 -17.16 9.88 14.48
C ILE A 227 -18.55 10.41 14.78
N THR A 228 -19.49 10.21 13.86
CA THR A 228 -20.89 10.64 13.99
C THR A 228 -21.72 9.65 14.80
N GLU A 229 -22.84 10.13 15.34
CA GLU A 229 -23.82 9.27 16.03
C GLU A 229 -24.34 8.13 15.13
N LEU A 230 -24.53 8.41 13.84
CA LEU A 230 -24.93 7.39 12.87
C LEU A 230 -23.87 6.30 12.74
N GLN A 231 -22.59 6.65 12.69
CA GLN A 231 -21.49 5.68 12.62
C GLN A 231 -21.38 4.85 13.90
N ILE A 232 -21.63 5.46 15.06
CA ILE A 232 -21.75 4.74 16.34
C ILE A 232 -22.87 3.73 16.29
N LEU A 233 -24.06 4.13 15.83
CA LEU A 233 -25.22 3.22 15.69
C LEU A 233 -24.92 2.07 14.72
N MET A 234 -24.33 2.37 13.55
CA MET A 234 -23.93 1.36 12.58
C MET A 234 -22.92 0.39 13.17
N ALA A 235 -21.94 0.87 13.94
CA ALA A 235 -20.95 0.05 14.63
C ALA A 235 -21.61 -0.86 15.68
N MET A 236 -22.55 -0.37 16.48
CA MET A 236 -23.33 -1.19 17.42
C MET A 236 -24.14 -2.28 16.70
N MET A 237 -24.76 -1.95 15.58
CA MET A 237 -25.47 -2.92 14.75
C MET A 237 -24.53 -3.98 14.17
N ALA A 238 -23.35 -3.58 13.69
CA ALA A 238 -22.33 -4.50 13.18
C ALA A 238 -21.85 -5.46 14.27
N ILE A 239 -21.49 -4.95 15.46
CA ILE A 239 -21.04 -5.79 16.58
C ILE A 239 -22.12 -6.84 16.94
N LYS A 240 -23.38 -6.44 17.07
CA LYS A 240 -24.46 -7.36 17.47
C LYS A 240 -24.92 -8.25 16.32
N GLY A 241 -25.17 -7.69 15.14
CA GLY A 241 -25.83 -8.37 14.03
C GLY A 241 -24.88 -9.08 13.08
N ILE A 242 -23.58 -8.80 13.14
CA ILE A 242 -22.59 -9.43 12.25
C ILE A 242 -21.53 -10.17 13.08
N TYR A 243 -20.77 -9.47 13.92
CA TYR A 243 -19.67 -10.10 14.66
C TYR A 243 -20.18 -11.21 15.60
N ALA A 244 -21.22 -10.92 16.38
CA ALA A 244 -21.77 -11.89 17.32
C ALA A 244 -22.53 -13.01 16.61
N GLU A 245 -23.35 -12.68 15.61
CA GLU A 245 -24.18 -13.65 14.89
C GLU A 245 -23.34 -14.68 14.13
N HIS A 246 -22.23 -14.23 13.51
CA HIS A 246 -21.34 -15.09 12.74
C HIS A 246 -20.12 -15.57 13.50
N GLY A 247 -19.97 -15.20 14.79
CA GLY A 247 -18.83 -15.61 15.63
C GLY A 247 -17.48 -15.19 15.06
N VAL A 248 -17.37 -13.98 14.50
CA VAL A 248 -16.17 -13.48 13.82
C VAL A 248 -15.01 -13.35 14.81
N GLN A 249 -13.96 -14.15 14.67
CA GLN A 249 -12.79 -14.11 15.54
C GLN A 249 -11.59 -13.41 14.91
N SER A 250 -11.40 -13.57 13.60
CA SER A 250 -10.30 -12.95 12.86
C SER A 250 -10.81 -11.99 11.80
N LEU A 251 -10.18 -10.82 11.69
CA LEU A 251 -10.71 -9.75 10.86
C LEU A 251 -9.66 -8.80 10.29
N ASN A 252 -10.07 -8.09 9.22
CA ASN A 252 -9.45 -6.84 8.78
C ASN A 252 -10.47 -5.72 8.84
N HIS A 253 -10.09 -4.62 9.47
CA HIS A 253 -10.84 -3.36 9.39
C HIS A 253 -10.30 -2.48 8.26
N GLY A 254 -11.18 -1.99 7.40
CA GLY A 254 -10.86 -0.89 6.51
C GLY A 254 -10.55 0.39 7.30
N ILE A 255 -9.87 1.31 6.67
CA ILE A 255 -9.52 2.62 7.25
C ILE A 255 -10.74 3.56 7.16
N GLY A 256 -11.59 3.62 8.16
CA GLY A 256 -12.75 4.50 8.12
C GLY A 256 -13.31 4.79 9.51
N PHE A 257 -14.12 5.83 9.63
CA PHE A 257 -14.78 6.19 10.90
C PHE A 257 -15.71 5.08 11.41
N ASN A 258 -16.39 4.36 10.51
CA ASN A 258 -17.24 3.24 10.86
C ASN A 258 -16.49 2.14 11.62
N THR A 259 -15.32 1.75 11.12
CA THR A 259 -14.47 0.73 11.74
C THR A 259 -13.77 1.23 12.99
N ALA A 260 -13.34 2.50 13.00
CA ALA A 260 -12.82 3.14 14.22
C ALA A 260 -13.88 3.16 15.35
N ALA A 261 -15.13 3.40 15.02
CA ALA A 261 -16.23 3.32 15.99
C ALA A 261 -16.41 1.89 16.54
N ILE A 262 -16.29 0.85 15.70
CA ILE A 262 -16.34 -0.55 16.17
C ILE A 262 -15.22 -0.80 17.17
N GLU A 263 -13.98 -0.43 16.85
CA GLU A 263 -12.82 -0.63 17.71
C GLU A 263 -13.00 -0.02 19.10
N LEU A 264 -13.55 1.20 19.16
CA LEU A 264 -13.82 1.91 20.41
C LEU A 264 -15.00 1.34 21.19
N LEU A 265 -15.97 0.71 20.51
CA LEU A 265 -17.16 0.14 21.15
C LEU A 265 -16.97 -1.30 21.63
N LEU A 266 -15.97 -2.02 21.16
CA LEU A 266 -15.70 -3.39 21.64
C LEU A 266 -15.53 -3.44 23.17
N PRO A 267 -14.67 -2.62 23.83
CA PRO A 267 -14.43 -2.70 25.26
C PRO A 267 -15.57 -2.11 26.11
N THR A 268 -16.59 -1.55 25.51
CA THR A 268 -17.77 -0.97 26.21
C THR A 268 -19.05 -1.69 25.83
N TYR A 269 -19.64 -1.37 24.70
CA TYR A 269 -20.86 -1.97 24.20
C TYR A 269 -20.73 -3.48 23.97
N GLY A 270 -19.66 -3.92 23.34
CA GLY A 270 -19.38 -5.35 23.12
C GLY A 270 -19.26 -6.13 24.44
N GLU A 271 -18.60 -5.54 25.44
CA GLU A 271 -18.49 -6.16 26.76
C GLU A 271 -19.84 -6.24 27.49
N SER A 272 -20.70 -5.21 27.38
CA SER A 272 -22.05 -5.23 27.92
C SER A 272 -22.95 -6.34 27.33
N LEU A 273 -22.61 -6.80 26.12
CA LEU A 273 -23.27 -7.94 25.46
C LEU A 273 -22.64 -9.30 25.84
N GLY A 274 -21.60 -9.33 26.66
CA GLY A 274 -20.89 -10.54 27.05
C GLY A 274 -20.10 -11.20 25.89
N LEU A 275 -19.58 -10.39 24.95
CA LEU A 275 -18.93 -10.86 23.72
C LEU A 275 -17.40 -10.97 23.84
N LYS A 276 -16.79 -10.43 24.88
CA LYS A 276 -15.35 -10.52 25.12
C LYS A 276 -14.85 -11.99 25.11
N GLY A 277 -13.77 -12.23 24.40
CA GLY A 277 -13.20 -13.57 24.20
C GLY A 277 -13.97 -14.47 23.22
N LYS A 278 -15.07 -13.99 22.63
CA LYS A 278 -15.90 -14.73 21.66
C LYS A 278 -15.76 -14.21 20.25
N ILE A 279 -15.47 -12.91 20.08
CA ILE A 279 -15.35 -12.23 18.79
C ILE A 279 -14.12 -11.33 18.76
N ALA A 280 -13.68 -10.93 17.56
CA ALA A 280 -12.69 -9.89 17.29
C ALA A 280 -11.36 -10.06 18.04
N LYS A 281 -10.82 -11.30 18.03
CA LYS A 281 -9.62 -11.65 18.78
C LYS A 281 -8.32 -11.42 18.01
N ASN A 282 -8.33 -11.68 16.70
CA ASN A 282 -7.14 -11.68 15.84
C ASN A 282 -7.32 -10.68 14.70
N TRP A 283 -6.42 -9.72 14.57
CA TRP A 283 -6.56 -8.63 13.62
C TRP A 283 -5.42 -8.59 12.62
N VAL A 284 -5.74 -8.25 11.37
CA VAL A 284 -4.77 -8.02 10.29
C VAL A 284 -5.05 -6.63 9.74
N LEU A 285 -4.27 -5.63 10.16
CA LEU A 285 -4.52 -4.23 9.80
C LEU A 285 -3.35 -3.31 10.20
N ASN A 286 -3.44 -2.03 9.84
CA ASN A 286 -2.53 -1.02 10.33
C ASN A 286 -2.87 -0.62 11.77
N PRO A 287 -1.93 -0.78 12.73
CA PRO A 287 -2.12 -0.34 14.10
C PRO A 287 -2.28 1.18 14.18
N HIS A 288 -3.29 1.62 14.95
CA HIS A 288 -3.63 3.03 15.11
C HIS A 288 -4.29 3.28 16.49
N PRO A 289 -4.35 4.53 16.96
CA PRO A 289 -4.74 4.82 18.35
C PRO A 289 -6.13 4.35 18.77
N THR A 290 -7.11 4.27 17.88
CA THR A 290 -8.47 3.82 18.24
C THR A 290 -8.54 2.36 18.69
N MET A 291 -7.52 1.56 18.39
CA MET A 291 -7.40 0.17 18.81
C MET A 291 -6.94 0.01 20.27
N ILE A 292 -6.22 1.00 20.80
CA ILE A 292 -5.58 0.92 22.12
C ILE A 292 -6.55 0.49 23.24
N PRO A 293 -7.77 1.08 23.35
CA PRO A 293 -8.72 0.65 24.36
C PRO A 293 -9.11 -0.83 24.30
N ALA A 294 -9.27 -1.38 23.09
CA ALA A 294 -9.58 -2.78 22.89
C ALA A 294 -8.40 -3.70 23.25
N ILE A 295 -7.17 -3.29 22.95
CA ILE A 295 -5.95 -4.02 23.31
C ILE A 295 -5.76 -4.01 24.82
N GLU A 296 -5.81 -2.83 25.47
CA GLU A 296 -5.60 -2.69 26.92
C GLU A 296 -6.67 -3.40 27.76
N SER A 297 -7.88 -3.49 27.24
CA SER A 297 -8.95 -4.25 27.89
C SER A 297 -8.87 -5.77 27.65
N GLY A 298 -7.89 -6.25 26.88
CA GLY A 298 -7.68 -7.67 26.60
C GLY A 298 -8.72 -8.29 25.66
N TRP A 299 -9.24 -7.49 24.70
CA TRP A 299 -10.08 -7.99 23.61
C TRP A 299 -9.25 -8.66 22.52
N VAL A 300 -8.08 -8.09 22.21
CA VAL A 300 -7.24 -8.48 21.09
C VAL A 300 -6.14 -9.40 21.57
N GLU A 301 -6.08 -10.59 20.99
CA GLU A 301 -5.06 -11.60 21.31
C GLU A 301 -3.84 -11.49 20.39
N SER A 302 -4.03 -11.11 19.13
CA SER A 302 -2.93 -10.96 18.17
C SER A 302 -3.22 -9.94 17.08
N ILE A 303 -2.18 -9.25 16.64
CA ILE A 303 -2.22 -8.31 15.51
C ILE A 303 -1.08 -8.60 14.54
N HIS A 304 -1.44 -8.85 13.28
CA HIS A 304 -0.53 -8.79 12.13
C HIS A 304 -0.66 -7.40 11.50
N SER A 305 0.41 -6.61 11.55
CA SER A 305 0.40 -5.24 11.07
C SER A 305 1.03 -5.08 9.70
N PHE A 306 0.56 -4.09 8.94
CA PHE A 306 1.14 -3.69 7.66
C PHE A 306 2.26 -2.65 7.80
N GLY A 307 2.43 -2.11 8.94
CA GLY A 307 3.24 -1.00 9.38
C GLY A 307 2.59 -0.39 10.60
N GLY A 308 2.86 0.85 10.94
CA GLY A 308 2.25 1.55 12.07
C GLY A 308 1.90 2.98 11.73
N GLU A 309 0.80 3.45 12.28
CA GLU A 309 0.42 4.86 12.25
C GLU A 309 1.40 5.71 13.08
N VAL A 310 1.43 6.99 12.77
CA VAL A 310 2.22 7.99 13.52
C VAL A 310 1.98 7.86 15.02
N GLY A 311 3.06 7.72 15.78
CA GLY A 311 3.03 7.65 17.24
C GLY A 311 2.75 6.27 17.83
N MET A 312 2.54 5.24 17.00
CA MET A 312 2.29 3.87 17.47
C MET A 312 3.56 3.06 17.75
N GLU A 313 4.74 3.51 17.30
CA GLU A 313 5.98 2.74 17.34
C GLU A 313 6.34 2.27 18.75
N LYS A 314 6.31 3.21 19.71
CA LYS A 314 6.62 2.91 21.11
C LYS A 314 5.59 1.99 21.76
N TYR A 315 4.32 2.20 21.44
CA TYR A 315 3.23 1.36 21.94
C TYR A 315 3.36 -0.07 21.44
N ILE A 316 3.58 -0.25 20.13
CA ILE A 316 3.74 -1.57 19.52
C ILE A 316 4.96 -2.29 20.09
N ALA A 317 6.09 -1.60 20.22
CA ALA A 317 7.32 -2.16 20.79
C ALA A 317 7.13 -2.61 22.25
N ALA A 318 6.24 -1.95 22.99
CA ALA A 318 5.92 -2.29 24.38
C ALA A 318 4.93 -3.47 24.53
N ARG A 319 4.29 -3.91 23.43
CA ARG A 319 3.24 -4.94 23.41
C ARG A 319 3.57 -6.15 22.52
N PRO A 320 4.76 -6.81 22.72
CA PRO A 320 5.13 -8.00 21.96
C PRO A 320 4.22 -9.21 22.23
N ASP A 321 3.38 -9.14 23.27
CA ASP A 321 2.35 -10.09 23.59
C ASP A 321 1.17 -10.08 22.62
N VAL A 322 0.94 -8.96 21.93
CA VAL A 322 -0.17 -8.77 20.99
C VAL A 322 0.34 -8.61 19.56
N PHE A 323 1.39 -7.80 19.36
CA PHE A 323 1.96 -7.56 18.05
C PHE A 323 3.02 -8.59 17.68
N PHE A 324 3.01 -9.06 16.43
CA PHE A 324 4.01 -9.98 15.94
C PHE A 324 5.37 -9.28 15.76
N VAL A 325 6.17 -9.28 16.82
CA VAL A 325 7.50 -8.69 16.86
C VAL A 325 8.56 -9.78 16.80
N GLY A 326 9.52 -9.68 15.88
CA GLY A 326 10.64 -10.58 15.80
C GLY A 326 11.60 -10.42 16.99
N LYS A 327 12.46 -11.43 17.23
CA LYS A 327 13.45 -11.38 18.32
C LYS A 327 14.43 -10.21 18.21
N ASP A 328 14.60 -9.68 17.01
CA ASP A 328 15.42 -8.51 16.68
C ASP A 328 14.66 -7.17 16.80
N GLY A 329 13.46 -7.18 17.37
CA GLY A 329 12.61 -6.00 17.55
C GLY A 329 11.88 -5.56 16.28
N THR A 330 11.96 -6.34 15.18
CA THR A 330 11.20 -6.02 13.96
C THR A 330 9.74 -6.42 14.07
N MET A 331 8.86 -5.60 13.54
CA MET A 331 7.57 -6.09 13.06
C MET A 331 7.82 -6.89 11.77
N ARG A 332 7.73 -8.22 11.87
CA ARG A 332 8.04 -9.14 10.76
C ARG A 332 7.01 -9.15 9.65
N SER A 333 5.89 -8.54 9.86
CA SER A 333 4.85 -8.41 8.86
C SER A 333 5.13 -7.19 7.98
N ASN A 334 5.78 -7.41 6.84
CA ASN A 334 5.75 -6.41 5.77
C ASN A 334 4.37 -6.43 5.10
N ARG A 335 4.08 -5.42 4.30
CA ARG A 335 2.76 -5.29 3.64
C ARG A 335 2.43 -6.51 2.77
N THR A 336 3.34 -7.00 1.97
CA THR A 336 3.12 -8.16 1.08
C THR A 336 2.76 -9.40 1.88
N LEU A 337 3.52 -9.69 2.95
CA LEU A 337 3.27 -10.85 3.80
C LEU A 337 1.94 -10.72 4.55
N SER A 338 1.65 -9.54 5.11
CA SER A 338 0.41 -9.28 5.83
C SER A 338 -0.82 -9.33 4.92
N GLN A 339 -0.72 -8.82 3.70
CA GLN A 339 -1.78 -8.92 2.70
C GLN A 339 -2.04 -10.38 2.32
N ALA A 340 -1.00 -11.18 2.12
CA ALA A 340 -1.13 -12.59 1.83
C ALA A 340 -1.74 -13.36 3.02
N ALA A 341 -1.29 -13.10 4.24
CA ALA A 341 -1.84 -13.70 5.44
C ALA A 341 -3.32 -13.33 5.64
N GLY A 342 -3.67 -12.05 5.46
CA GLY A 342 -5.05 -11.58 5.55
C GLY A 342 -5.98 -12.24 4.55
N GLN A 343 -5.51 -12.49 3.33
CA GLN A 343 -6.30 -13.18 2.31
C GLN A 343 -6.77 -14.58 2.76
N TYR A 344 -5.95 -15.29 3.52
CA TYR A 344 -6.19 -16.69 3.88
C TYR A 344 -6.63 -16.91 5.32
N ALA A 345 -6.29 -15.99 6.22
CA ALA A 345 -6.38 -16.21 7.67
C ALA A 345 -7.55 -15.50 8.36
N ILE A 346 -8.23 -14.56 7.72
CA ILE A 346 -9.31 -13.79 8.36
C ILE A 346 -10.70 -14.31 7.99
N ASP A 347 -11.61 -14.28 8.98
CA ASP A 347 -13.04 -14.63 8.80
C ASP A 347 -13.80 -13.51 8.11
N MET A 348 -13.42 -12.26 8.34
CA MET A 348 -14.17 -11.11 7.87
C MET A 348 -13.27 -9.95 7.46
N PHE A 349 -13.60 -9.34 6.32
CA PHE A 349 -13.24 -7.97 5.99
C PHE A 349 -14.45 -7.06 6.22
N ILE A 350 -14.25 -5.95 6.90
CA ILE A 350 -15.26 -4.91 7.05
C ILE A 350 -14.67 -3.54 6.71
N GLY A 351 -15.34 -2.81 5.84
CA GLY A 351 -14.90 -1.52 5.36
C GLY A 351 -16.03 -0.70 4.77
N SER A 352 -15.68 0.27 3.94
CA SER A 352 -16.63 1.13 3.24
C SER A 352 -16.31 1.17 1.75
N THR A 353 -17.30 1.53 0.94
CA THR A 353 -17.16 1.68 -0.51
C THR A 353 -17.87 2.96 -0.97
N LEU A 354 -17.67 3.35 -2.22
CA LEU A 354 -18.32 4.54 -2.79
C LEU A 354 -19.63 4.21 -3.50
N GLN A 355 -19.74 3.02 -4.08
CA GLN A 355 -20.94 2.53 -4.75
C GLN A 355 -21.16 1.05 -4.52
N LEU A 356 -22.43 0.66 -4.46
CA LEU A 356 -22.94 -0.70 -4.44
C LEU A 356 -24.05 -0.85 -5.47
N ASP A 357 -24.01 -1.89 -6.31
CA ASP A 357 -25.11 -2.23 -7.21
C ASP A 357 -26.07 -3.27 -6.60
N TYR A 358 -27.15 -3.58 -7.31
CA TYR A 358 -28.15 -4.54 -6.87
C TYR A 358 -27.69 -6.00 -6.85
N GLU A 359 -26.55 -6.29 -7.50
CA GLU A 359 -25.93 -7.62 -7.49
C GLU A 359 -24.95 -7.78 -6.31
N GLY A 360 -24.73 -6.71 -5.53
CA GLY A 360 -23.80 -6.70 -4.41
C GLY A 360 -22.35 -6.42 -4.82
N ASN A 361 -22.11 -6.00 -6.05
CA ASN A 361 -20.76 -5.54 -6.45
C ASN A 361 -20.49 -4.17 -5.85
N SER A 362 -19.27 -3.93 -5.41
CA SER A 362 -18.85 -2.66 -4.82
C SER A 362 -17.70 -2.03 -5.60
N SER A 363 -17.66 -0.69 -5.59
CA SER A 363 -16.59 0.07 -6.23
C SER A 363 -16.16 1.28 -5.44
N THR A 364 -14.84 1.49 -5.39
CA THR A 364 -14.19 2.71 -4.91
C THR A 364 -13.77 3.62 -6.06
N VAL A 365 -14.20 3.31 -7.28
CA VAL A 365 -13.98 4.10 -8.49
C VAL A 365 -15.29 4.63 -9.00
N THR A 366 -15.42 5.95 -9.11
CA THR A 366 -16.59 6.65 -9.63
C THR A 366 -16.18 7.66 -10.70
N LYS A 367 -17.17 8.16 -11.47
CA LYS A 367 -16.95 9.26 -12.40
C LYS A 367 -16.41 10.48 -11.71
N GLY A 368 -15.30 10.92 -11.73
CA GLY A 368 -14.73 12.08 -11.03
C GLY A 368 -14.00 11.75 -9.74
N ARG A 369 -13.90 10.45 -9.36
CA ARG A 369 -13.07 10.03 -8.24
C ARG A 369 -12.49 8.64 -8.45
N LEU A 370 -11.17 8.53 -8.56
CA LEU A 370 -10.45 7.27 -8.68
C LEU A 370 -9.68 6.99 -7.40
N SER A 371 -10.33 6.41 -6.41
CA SER A 371 -9.68 6.07 -5.13
C SER A 371 -8.83 4.81 -5.22
N GLY A 372 -9.13 3.91 -6.15
CA GLY A 372 -8.43 2.63 -6.28
C GLY A 372 -8.84 1.61 -5.21
N PHE A 373 -8.20 0.45 -5.22
CA PHE A 373 -8.59 -0.71 -4.42
C PHE A 373 -7.80 -0.84 -3.11
N GLY A 374 -6.56 -0.42 -3.09
CA GLY A 374 -5.67 -0.66 -1.95
C GLY A 374 -5.54 -2.16 -1.63
N GLY A 375 -5.62 -2.49 -0.34
CA GLY A 375 -5.57 -3.87 0.14
C GLY A 375 -6.93 -4.56 0.26
N ALA A 376 -8.03 -3.80 0.19
CA ALA A 376 -9.36 -4.31 0.47
C ALA A 376 -9.76 -5.57 -0.33
N PRO A 377 -9.58 -5.66 -1.66
CA PRO A 377 -9.94 -6.86 -2.39
C PRO A 377 -9.11 -8.09 -2.04
N ASN A 378 -7.88 -7.93 -1.54
CA ASN A 378 -7.06 -9.07 -1.12
C ASN A 378 -7.60 -9.71 0.16
N MET A 379 -8.16 -8.92 1.06
CA MET A 379 -8.69 -9.36 2.34
C MET A 379 -10.21 -9.49 2.33
N GLY A 380 -10.88 -8.75 1.44
CA GLY A 380 -12.32 -8.60 1.38
C GLY A 380 -13.02 -9.39 0.28
N HIS A 381 -12.48 -10.50 -0.20
CA HIS A 381 -13.19 -11.31 -1.19
C HIS A 381 -13.33 -12.77 -0.76
N ASN A 382 -14.35 -13.44 -1.28
CA ASN A 382 -14.50 -14.86 -1.13
C ASN A 382 -13.40 -15.58 -1.93
N PRO A 383 -12.67 -16.55 -1.35
CA PRO A 383 -11.63 -17.30 -2.06
C PRO A 383 -12.07 -17.93 -3.39
N GLY A 384 -13.35 -18.20 -3.56
CA GLY A 384 -13.90 -18.74 -4.81
C GLY A 384 -14.15 -17.73 -5.93
N GLY A 385 -14.02 -16.46 -5.67
CA GLY A 385 -14.51 -15.41 -6.57
C GLY A 385 -13.47 -14.53 -7.25
N ARG A 386 -12.17 -14.75 -7.06
CA ARG A 386 -11.17 -13.78 -7.53
C ARG A 386 -9.87 -14.42 -8.03
N ARG A 387 -9.18 -13.66 -8.86
CA ARG A 387 -7.89 -13.97 -9.52
C ARG A 387 -6.72 -14.31 -8.59
N HIS A 388 -6.82 -14.03 -7.30
CA HIS A 388 -5.80 -14.41 -6.32
C HIS A 388 -6.02 -15.79 -5.70
N SER A 389 -7.18 -16.40 -5.92
CA SER A 389 -7.49 -17.75 -5.43
C SER A 389 -6.88 -18.79 -6.34
N THR A 390 -6.11 -19.71 -5.78
CA THR A 390 -5.58 -20.85 -6.53
C THR A 390 -6.60 -22.00 -6.57
N PRO A 391 -6.54 -22.91 -7.58
CA PRO A 391 -7.34 -24.12 -7.59
C PRO A 391 -7.17 -24.97 -6.31
N ALA A 392 -5.95 -25.02 -5.75
CA ALA A 392 -5.68 -25.71 -4.50
C ALA A 392 -6.43 -25.08 -3.32
N TRP A 393 -6.45 -23.74 -3.21
CA TRP A 393 -7.23 -23.04 -2.20
C TRP A 393 -8.72 -23.26 -2.37
N GLN A 394 -9.23 -23.20 -3.59
CA GLN A 394 -10.65 -23.46 -3.88
C GLN A 394 -11.07 -24.87 -3.50
N SER A 395 -10.19 -25.87 -3.69
CA SER A 395 -10.46 -27.24 -3.31
C SER A 395 -10.61 -27.43 -1.80
N LEU A 396 -9.92 -26.65 -0.98
CA LEU A 396 -10.03 -26.69 0.49
C LEU A 396 -11.42 -26.27 0.99
N ARG A 397 -12.16 -25.48 0.23
CA ARG A 397 -13.52 -25.04 0.60
C ARG A 397 -14.52 -26.18 0.80
N ASN A 398 -14.30 -27.29 0.16
CA ASN A 398 -15.18 -28.45 0.19
C ASN A 398 -14.75 -29.50 1.22
N ASN A 399 -13.65 -29.28 1.92
CA ASN A 399 -13.10 -30.19 2.90
C ASN A 399 -13.51 -29.78 4.32
N ASP A 400 -13.49 -30.74 5.25
CA ASP A 400 -13.72 -30.48 6.69
C ASP A 400 -12.58 -29.72 7.39
N ASP A 401 -11.60 -29.24 6.63
CA ASP A 401 -10.51 -28.43 7.10
C ASP A 401 -11.04 -27.09 7.67
N PRO A 402 -10.61 -26.68 8.87
CA PRO A 402 -10.99 -25.37 9.44
C PRO A 402 -10.71 -24.18 8.52
N LEU A 403 -9.62 -24.21 7.74
CA LEU A 403 -9.30 -23.20 6.74
C LEU A 403 -10.25 -23.24 5.55
N GLY A 404 -10.75 -24.43 5.19
CA GLY A 404 -11.71 -24.60 4.09
C GLY A 404 -13.15 -24.25 4.46
N LYS A 405 -13.51 -24.25 5.75
CA LYS A 405 -14.86 -23.92 6.24
C LYS A 405 -15.16 -22.43 6.24
N GLY A 406 -14.14 -21.58 6.25
CA GLY A 406 -14.28 -20.14 6.33
C GLY A 406 -14.76 -19.53 5.01
N GLN A 407 -16.06 -19.40 4.83
CA GLN A 407 -16.55 -18.37 3.92
C GLN A 407 -16.27 -17.02 4.54
N LYS A 408 -15.29 -16.31 3.97
CA LYS A 408 -14.96 -14.96 4.41
C LYS A 408 -16.17 -14.06 4.23
N LEU A 409 -16.57 -13.38 5.31
CA LEU A 409 -17.56 -12.32 5.25
C LEU A 409 -16.93 -11.07 4.65
N VAL A 410 -17.61 -10.47 3.69
CA VAL A 410 -17.26 -9.16 3.13
C VAL A 410 -18.36 -8.19 3.46
N VAL A 411 -18.07 -7.26 4.36
CA VAL A 411 -19.07 -6.31 4.88
C VAL A 411 -18.69 -4.90 4.42
N GLN A 412 -19.66 -4.23 3.79
CA GLN A 412 -19.55 -2.83 3.42
C GLN A 412 -20.50 -2.00 4.30
N MET A 413 -19.91 -1.17 5.16
CA MET A 413 -20.66 -0.21 5.98
C MET A 413 -20.80 1.08 5.19
N VAL A 414 -22.00 1.36 4.72
CA VAL A 414 -22.27 2.52 3.88
C VAL A 414 -23.54 3.24 4.33
N GLU A 415 -23.53 4.55 4.22
CA GLU A 415 -24.74 5.36 4.31
C GLU A 415 -25.46 5.33 2.96
N THR A 416 -26.78 5.56 2.96
CA THR A 416 -27.57 5.56 1.72
C THR A 416 -27.09 6.62 0.72
N TYR A 417 -26.61 7.76 1.24
CA TYR A 417 -26.04 8.86 0.46
C TYR A 417 -24.63 9.18 0.94
N GLY A 418 -23.71 9.33 0.02
CA GLY A 418 -22.37 9.81 0.32
C GLY A 418 -22.35 11.29 0.76
N SER A 419 -21.21 11.77 1.23
CA SER A 419 -20.99 13.16 1.65
C SER A 419 -21.31 14.20 0.58
N ASN A 420 -21.24 13.81 -0.70
CA ASN A 420 -21.62 14.63 -1.87
C ASN A 420 -23.12 14.57 -2.20
N LYS A 421 -23.93 13.97 -1.33
CA LYS A 421 -25.38 13.74 -1.51
C LYS A 421 -25.76 12.87 -2.73
N LYS A 422 -24.80 12.15 -3.31
CA LYS A 422 -25.07 11.15 -4.34
C LYS A 422 -25.42 9.82 -3.67
N PRO A 423 -26.35 9.02 -4.26
CA PRO A 423 -26.67 7.71 -3.72
C PRO A 423 -25.44 6.78 -3.79
N VAL A 424 -25.25 5.99 -2.75
CA VAL A 424 -24.25 4.91 -2.72
C VAL A 424 -24.76 3.67 -3.42
N PHE A 425 -26.08 3.40 -3.32
CA PHE A 425 -26.74 2.32 -4.03
C PHE A 425 -27.12 2.77 -5.44
N VAL A 426 -26.65 2.05 -6.45
CA VAL A 426 -26.81 2.39 -7.88
C VAL A 426 -27.26 1.16 -8.67
N GLU A 427 -27.86 1.36 -9.84
CA GLU A 427 -28.22 0.27 -10.74
C GLU A 427 -26.98 -0.33 -11.42
N GLU A 428 -26.03 0.53 -11.81
CA GLU A 428 -24.78 0.15 -12.48
C GLU A 428 -23.63 0.96 -11.88
N LEU A 429 -22.48 0.29 -11.63
CA LEU A 429 -21.29 0.93 -11.10
C LEU A 429 -20.64 1.84 -12.14
N ASP A 430 -20.23 3.04 -11.73
CA ASP A 430 -19.47 3.97 -12.58
C ASP A 430 -18.14 3.39 -13.07
N ALA A 431 -17.58 2.41 -12.38
CA ALA A 431 -16.30 1.78 -12.72
C ALA A 431 -16.22 1.30 -14.17
N LEU A 432 -17.30 0.73 -14.71
CA LEU A 432 -17.35 0.27 -16.10
C LEU A 432 -17.21 1.42 -17.10
N ALA A 433 -17.83 2.58 -16.83
CA ALA A 433 -17.70 3.76 -17.68
C ALA A 433 -16.30 4.35 -17.63
N VAL A 434 -15.68 4.39 -16.44
CA VAL A 434 -14.29 4.85 -16.24
C VAL A 434 -13.30 3.94 -16.97
N GLN A 435 -13.48 2.63 -16.91
CA GLN A 435 -12.63 1.67 -17.63
C GLN A 435 -12.69 1.89 -19.14
N LYS A 436 -13.88 2.09 -19.70
CA LYS A 436 -14.07 2.39 -21.12
C LYS A 436 -13.38 3.70 -21.52
N GLN A 437 -13.55 4.75 -20.72
CA GLN A 437 -12.93 6.06 -20.96
C GLN A 437 -11.40 5.98 -20.89
N ALA A 438 -10.85 5.21 -19.97
CA ALA A 438 -9.41 4.99 -19.85
C ALA A 438 -8.84 4.05 -20.93
N GLY A 439 -9.67 3.48 -21.79
CA GLY A 439 -9.24 2.54 -22.83
C GLY A 439 -8.75 1.19 -22.28
N LEU A 440 -9.09 0.87 -21.05
CA LEU A 440 -8.75 -0.39 -20.42
C LEU A 440 -9.62 -1.51 -21.01
N ALA A 441 -8.99 -2.63 -21.38
CA ALA A 441 -9.71 -3.81 -21.79
C ALA A 441 -10.51 -4.35 -20.58
N ASN A 442 -11.67 -4.96 -20.86
CA ASN A 442 -12.47 -5.61 -19.82
C ASN A 442 -11.58 -6.60 -19.05
N ALA A 443 -11.31 -6.28 -17.79
CA ALA A 443 -10.58 -7.16 -16.88
C ALA A 443 -11.52 -8.22 -16.31
#